data_9478d242784bf1f5f5d96d3276e1e941
#
_entry.id   9478d242784bf1f5f5d96d3276e1e941
#
_cell.length_a   1.000
_cell.length_b   1.000
_cell.length_c   1.000
_cell.angle_alpha   90.00
_cell.angle_beta   90.00
_cell.angle_gamma   90.00
#
_symmetry.space_group_name_H-M   'P 1'
#
loop_
_entity.id
_entity.type
_entity.pdbx_description
1 polymer ?
#
loop_
_entity_poly.entity_id
_entity_poly.type
_entity_poly.pdbx_seq_one_letter_code
_entity_poly.pdbx_strand_id
1 'polypeptide(L)'
;MNYSGIKYADMINGKGIRVSLFVSGCTHCCKNCFNEETWSETYGNKFTEKEENEIIDYFKKYGKTIRGLSLLGGDPTYPKNIKPLLKFIKKFKEALPDRDIWIWSGFTWEEILEDENRFSLIKECDVLIDGKFVDSLKDLNLKWKGSSNQRVIDIKKSLEKNEVIEYI
;
A
#
# COMPACT_ATOMS: atom_id res chain seq x y z
N MET A 1 -1.39 -15.05 -1.49
CA MET A 1 -2.04 -13.96 -2.24
C MET A 1 -1.55 -13.92 -3.67
N ASN A 2 -2.28 -13.23 -4.55
CA ASN A 2 -1.82 -12.93 -5.90
C ASN A 2 -1.42 -11.46 -6.02
N TYR A 3 -0.65 -11.15 -7.06
CA TYR A 3 -0.26 -9.78 -7.42
C TYR A 3 -0.35 -9.59 -8.94
N SER A 4 -0.70 -8.38 -9.36
CA SER A 4 -0.80 -8.02 -10.78
C SER A 4 0.52 -7.53 -11.37
N GLY A 5 1.41 -7.00 -10.54
CA GLY A 5 2.71 -6.51 -10.98
C GLY A 5 3.57 -5.93 -9.88
N ILE A 6 4.85 -5.79 -10.18
CA ILE A 6 5.82 -5.05 -9.38
C ILE A 6 6.43 -3.99 -10.27
N LYS A 7 6.36 -2.73 -9.86
CA LYS A 7 6.96 -1.61 -10.58
C LYS A 7 8.20 -1.15 -9.83
N TYR A 8 9.33 -1.38 -10.44
CA TYR A 8 10.62 -0.91 -9.95
C TYR A 8 10.87 0.55 -10.37
N ALA A 9 11.58 1.31 -9.55
CA ALA A 9 11.87 2.73 -9.77
C ALA A 9 10.61 3.58 -10.03
N ASP A 10 9.55 3.33 -9.28
CA ASP A 10 8.30 4.08 -9.37
C ASP A 10 8.42 5.44 -8.68
N MET A 11 8.03 6.51 -9.36
CA MET A 11 8.05 7.90 -8.86
C MET A 11 6.63 8.48 -8.65
N ILE A 12 5.59 7.67 -8.85
CA ILE A 12 4.20 8.12 -8.81
C ILE A 12 3.53 7.75 -7.49
N ASN A 13 3.76 6.52 -7.03
CA ASN A 13 3.06 5.95 -5.88
C ASN A 13 3.82 6.18 -4.57
N GLY A 14 3.88 7.43 -4.14
CA GLY A 14 4.51 7.87 -2.90
C GLY A 14 5.70 8.80 -3.12
N LYS A 15 6.30 9.26 -2.03
CA LYS A 15 7.43 10.21 -2.05
C LYS A 15 8.74 9.51 -2.40
N GLY A 16 9.48 10.08 -3.36
CA GLY A 16 10.78 9.54 -3.81
C GLY A 16 10.64 8.38 -4.79
N ILE A 17 11.77 7.73 -5.07
CA ILE A 17 11.81 6.54 -5.95
C ILE A 17 11.49 5.31 -5.11
N ARG A 18 10.54 4.50 -5.56
CA ARG A 18 9.98 3.40 -4.76
C ARG A 18 9.93 2.08 -5.55
N VAL A 19 9.71 1.00 -4.85
CA VAL A 19 9.20 -0.24 -5.44
C VAL A 19 7.73 -0.33 -5.09
N SER A 20 6.88 -0.49 -6.09
CA SER A 20 5.43 -0.60 -5.92
C SER A 20 4.94 -2.02 -6.22
N LEU A 21 4.35 -2.65 -5.22
CA LEU A 21 3.72 -3.98 -5.32
C LEU A 21 2.21 -3.80 -5.48
N PHE A 22 1.68 -4.23 -6.62
CA PHE A 22 0.25 -4.19 -6.92
C PHE A 22 -0.37 -5.55 -6.59
N VAL A 23 -1.05 -5.63 -5.47
CA VAL A 23 -1.74 -6.86 -5.03
C VAL A 23 -3.08 -7.06 -5.73
N SER A 24 -3.60 -8.28 -5.71
CA SER A 24 -4.93 -8.63 -6.23
C SER A 24 -5.88 -8.98 -5.10
N GLY A 25 -7.18 -8.71 -5.30
CA GLY A 25 -8.25 -8.83 -4.33
C GLY A 25 -8.70 -7.45 -3.82
N CYS A 26 -9.96 -7.10 -4.11
CA CYS A 26 -10.61 -5.88 -3.64
C CYS A 26 -12.12 -6.05 -3.68
N THR A 27 -12.83 -5.59 -2.65
CA THR A 27 -14.29 -5.65 -2.56
C THR A 27 -14.98 -4.30 -2.75
N HIS A 28 -14.23 -3.23 -2.98
CA HIS A 28 -14.78 -1.87 -3.04
C HIS A 28 -15.55 -1.59 -4.33
N CYS A 29 -15.15 -2.21 -5.45
CA CYS A 29 -15.80 -2.06 -6.76
C CYS A 29 -16.05 -0.60 -7.15
N CYS A 30 -15.04 0.25 -6.97
CA CYS A 30 -15.13 1.68 -7.26
C CYS A 30 -15.37 1.93 -8.75
N LYS A 31 -16.36 2.77 -9.08
CA LYS A 31 -16.63 3.15 -10.49
C LYS A 31 -15.37 3.77 -11.12
N ASN A 32 -15.01 3.32 -12.32
CA ASN A 32 -13.83 3.75 -13.06
C ASN A 32 -12.51 3.58 -12.29
N CYS A 33 -12.41 2.49 -11.52
CA CYS A 33 -11.19 2.13 -10.82
C CYS A 33 -10.01 1.99 -11.80
N PHE A 34 -8.83 2.51 -11.43
CA PHE A 34 -7.61 2.40 -12.25
C PHE A 34 -7.08 0.97 -12.38
N ASN A 35 -7.46 0.07 -11.45
CA ASN A 35 -6.96 -1.30 -11.36
C ASN A 35 -8.13 -2.29 -11.27
N GLU A 36 -9.16 -2.14 -12.11
CA GLU A 36 -10.38 -2.95 -12.05
C GLU A 36 -10.10 -4.46 -12.14
N GLU A 37 -9.13 -4.85 -12.95
CA GLU A 37 -8.71 -6.25 -13.09
C GLU A 37 -8.21 -6.86 -11.77
N THR A 38 -7.72 -6.05 -10.86
CA THR A 38 -7.23 -6.50 -9.54
C THR A 38 -8.34 -6.72 -8.50
N TRP A 39 -9.61 -6.48 -8.83
CA TRP A 39 -10.71 -6.85 -7.93
C TRP A 39 -10.76 -8.36 -7.67
N SER A 40 -10.45 -9.16 -8.70
CA SER A 40 -10.33 -10.61 -8.55
C SER A 40 -9.09 -10.97 -7.76
N GLU A 41 -9.26 -11.73 -6.67
CA GLU A 41 -8.14 -12.23 -5.85
C GLU A 41 -7.24 -13.24 -6.57
N THR A 42 -7.71 -13.77 -7.69
CA THR A 42 -6.98 -14.76 -8.51
C THR A 42 -6.26 -14.12 -9.70
N TYR A 43 -6.45 -12.83 -9.92
CA TYR A 43 -5.79 -12.12 -11.02
C TYR A 43 -4.27 -12.07 -10.83
N GLY A 44 -3.53 -12.17 -11.94
CA GLY A 44 -2.07 -12.10 -11.95
C GLY A 44 -1.39 -13.38 -11.46
N ASN A 45 -0.25 -13.23 -10.83
CA ASN A 45 0.63 -14.33 -10.44
C ASN A 45 0.64 -14.54 -8.91
N LYS A 46 1.08 -15.72 -8.47
CA LYS A 46 1.31 -15.97 -7.05
C LYS A 46 2.50 -15.15 -6.53
N PHE A 47 2.28 -14.42 -5.46
CA PHE A 47 3.33 -13.76 -4.71
C PHE A 47 4.00 -14.77 -3.78
N THR A 48 5.24 -15.08 -4.05
CA THR A 48 6.01 -16.11 -3.36
C THR A 48 7.29 -15.54 -2.75
N GLU A 49 8.04 -16.35 -2.04
CA GLU A 49 9.35 -15.97 -1.49
C GLU A 49 10.34 -15.50 -2.57
N LYS A 50 10.17 -15.95 -3.82
CA LYS A 50 10.98 -15.48 -4.95
C LYS A 50 10.78 -13.98 -5.16
N GLU A 51 9.54 -13.52 -5.27
CA GLU A 51 9.21 -12.10 -5.46
C GLU A 51 9.63 -11.26 -4.25
N GLU A 52 9.45 -11.78 -3.03
CA GLU A 52 9.92 -11.13 -1.81
C GLU A 52 11.43 -10.86 -1.86
N ASN A 53 12.22 -11.88 -2.23
CA ASN A 53 13.67 -11.78 -2.34
C ASN A 53 14.10 -10.85 -3.47
N GLU A 54 13.46 -10.93 -4.64
CA GLU A 54 13.72 -10.02 -5.77
C GLU A 54 13.52 -8.56 -5.39
N ILE A 55 12.46 -8.24 -4.65
CA ILE A 55 12.22 -6.89 -4.14
C ILE A 55 13.35 -6.46 -3.18
N ILE A 56 13.66 -7.28 -2.18
CA ILE A 56 14.70 -6.96 -1.19
C ILE A 56 16.07 -6.79 -1.86
N ASP A 57 16.42 -7.66 -2.79
CA ASP A 57 17.68 -7.60 -3.54
C ASP A 57 17.78 -6.34 -4.41
N TYR A 58 16.66 -5.88 -4.98
CA TYR A 58 16.60 -4.62 -5.71
C TYR A 58 16.95 -3.43 -4.80
N PHE A 59 16.41 -3.38 -3.58
CA PHE A 59 16.75 -2.35 -2.59
C PHE A 59 18.23 -2.42 -2.19
N LYS A 60 18.77 -3.60 -1.97
CA LYS A 60 20.19 -3.78 -1.64
C LYS A 60 21.11 -3.30 -2.78
N LYS A 61 20.73 -3.62 -4.03
CA LYS A 61 21.49 -3.24 -5.23
C LYS A 61 21.56 -1.73 -5.43
N TYR A 62 20.44 -1.02 -5.27
CA TYR A 62 20.34 0.41 -5.55
C TYR A 62 20.44 1.29 -4.32
N GLY A 63 20.52 0.70 -3.14
CA GLY A 63 20.78 1.37 -1.87
C GLY A 63 19.82 2.51 -1.57
N LYS A 64 20.36 3.64 -1.11
CA LYS A 64 19.56 4.80 -0.68
C LYS A 64 18.79 5.51 -1.80
N THR A 65 19.08 5.21 -3.06
CA THR A 65 18.33 5.73 -4.21
C THR A 65 16.86 5.31 -4.15
N ILE A 66 16.59 4.09 -3.68
CA ILE A 66 15.22 3.59 -3.51
C ILE A 66 14.76 3.91 -2.10
N ARG A 67 13.79 4.83 -1.99
CA ARG A 67 13.31 5.35 -0.72
C ARG A 67 12.52 4.33 0.09
N GLY A 68 11.57 3.63 -0.53
CA GLY A 68 10.68 2.76 0.21
C GLY A 68 9.80 1.86 -0.65
N LEU A 69 8.97 1.09 0.03
CA LEU A 69 8.01 0.15 -0.55
C LEU A 69 6.61 0.78 -0.59
N SER A 70 5.87 0.57 -1.68
CA SER A 70 4.47 0.96 -1.82
C SER A 70 3.60 -0.27 -2.07
N LEU A 71 2.55 -0.42 -1.28
CA LEU A 71 1.59 -1.53 -1.34
C LEU A 71 0.25 -1.01 -1.80
N LEU A 72 -0.19 -1.40 -2.98
CA LEU A 72 -1.41 -0.92 -3.62
C LEU A 72 -1.92 -1.96 -4.65
N GLY A 73 -2.75 -1.56 -5.61
CA GLY A 73 -3.28 -2.42 -6.67
C GLY A 73 -4.76 -2.66 -6.49
N GLY A 74 -5.17 -3.85 -6.02
CA GLY A 74 -6.47 -4.10 -5.42
C GLY A 74 -6.54 -3.40 -4.07
N ASP A 75 -6.78 -4.15 -3.01
CA ASP A 75 -6.67 -3.60 -1.66
C ASP A 75 -5.71 -4.47 -0.82
N PRO A 76 -4.57 -3.93 -0.36
CA PRO A 76 -3.66 -4.65 0.53
C PRO A 76 -4.32 -5.13 1.82
N THR A 77 -5.39 -4.46 2.28
CA THR A 77 -6.16 -4.86 3.46
C THR A 77 -7.29 -5.85 3.15
N TYR A 78 -7.38 -6.35 1.91
CA TYR A 78 -8.24 -7.48 1.57
C TYR A 78 -7.88 -8.69 2.44
N PRO A 79 -8.86 -9.43 3.03
CA PRO A 79 -8.59 -10.43 4.08
C PRO A 79 -7.49 -11.44 3.75
N LYS A 80 -7.45 -11.94 2.52
CA LYS A 80 -6.44 -12.94 2.10
C LYS A 80 -5.05 -12.34 1.83
N ASN A 81 -4.92 -11.01 1.78
CA ASN A 81 -3.66 -10.32 1.58
C ASN A 81 -2.95 -9.98 2.90
N ILE A 82 -3.69 -9.80 3.99
CA ILE A 82 -3.16 -9.29 5.26
C ILE A 82 -2.04 -10.17 5.81
N LYS A 83 -2.30 -11.47 5.99
CA LYS A 83 -1.30 -12.39 6.58
C LYS A 83 -0.03 -12.55 5.71
N PRO A 84 -0.13 -12.75 4.39
CA PRO A 84 1.06 -12.78 3.51
C PRO A 84 1.85 -11.45 3.52
N LEU A 85 1.16 -10.31 3.51
CA LEU A 85 1.83 -9.01 3.55
C LEU A 85 2.50 -8.75 4.89
N LEU A 86 1.89 -9.11 6.02
CA LEU A 86 2.53 -9.02 7.34
C LEU A 86 3.83 -9.82 7.38
N LYS A 87 3.83 -11.05 6.86
CA LYS A 87 5.05 -11.87 6.77
C LYS A 87 6.12 -11.18 5.93
N PHE A 88 5.74 -10.65 4.77
CA PHE A 88 6.68 -9.97 3.87
C PHE A 88 7.21 -8.66 4.50
N ILE A 89 6.34 -7.83 5.08
CA ILE A 89 6.75 -6.58 5.74
C ILE A 89 7.76 -6.85 6.86
N LYS A 90 7.53 -7.88 7.68
CA LYS A 90 8.48 -8.26 8.74
C LYS A 90 9.85 -8.58 8.17
N LYS A 91 9.91 -9.44 7.17
CA LYS A 91 11.15 -9.79 6.47
C LYS A 91 11.82 -8.57 5.82
N PHE A 92 11.01 -7.69 5.20
CA PHE A 92 11.49 -6.47 4.57
C PHE A 92 12.12 -5.51 5.59
N LYS A 93 11.47 -5.27 6.73
CA LYS A 93 11.97 -4.40 7.80
C LYS A 93 13.23 -4.94 8.46
N GLU A 94 13.32 -6.26 8.65
CA GLU A 94 14.54 -6.91 9.18
C GLU A 94 15.73 -6.70 8.23
N ALA A 95 15.52 -6.79 6.93
CA ALA A 95 16.57 -6.59 5.92
C ALA A 95 16.89 -5.11 5.64
N LEU A 96 15.91 -4.21 5.79
CA LEU A 96 15.93 -2.83 5.32
C LEU A 96 15.23 -1.88 6.34
N PRO A 97 15.76 -1.74 7.57
CA PRO A 97 15.09 -1.03 8.67
C PRO A 97 14.88 0.47 8.41
N ASP A 98 15.67 1.06 7.52
CA ASP A 98 15.63 2.51 7.21
C ASP A 98 14.69 2.86 6.04
N ARG A 99 13.88 1.91 5.57
CA ARG A 99 12.96 2.12 4.42
C ARG A 99 11.54 2.29 4.90
N ASP A 100 10.87 3.32 4.37
CA ASP A 100 9.46 3.56 4.68
C ASP A 100 8.54 2.66 3.84
N ILE A 101 7.34 2.39 4.37
CA ILE A 101 6.31 1.59 3.74
C ILE A 101 5.03 2.43 3.63
N TRP A 102 4.57 2.61 2.39
CA TRP A 102 3.31 3.27 2.07
C TRP A 102 2.27 2.24 1.68
N ILE A 103 1.02 2.45 2.07
CA ILE A 103 -0.07 1.52 1.81
C ILE A 103 -1.34 2.26 1.41
N TRP A 104 -2.06 1.74 0.41
CA TRP A 104 -3.35 2.25 -0.04
C TRP A 104 -4.45 1.29 0.38
N SER A 105 -5.55 1.81 0.90
CA SER A 105 -6.74 1.04 1.20
C SER A 105 -8.00 1.83 0.86
N GLY A 106 -9.03 1.15 0.36
CA GLY A 106 -10.34 1.75 0.19
C GLY A 106 -11.12 1.94 1.49
N PHE A 107 -10.66 1.36 2.61
CA PHE A 107 -11.21 1.61 3.93
C PHE A 107 -10.66 2.92 4.51
N THR A 108 -11.50 3.65 5.25
CA THR A 108 -11.06 4.83 6.00
C THR A 108 -10.24 4.45 7.22
N TRP A 109 -9.48 5.39 7.76
CA TRP A 109 -8.73 5.23 9.01
C TRP A 109 -9.62 4.72 10.14
N GLU A 110 -10.80 5.28 10.27
CA GLU A 110 -11.78 4.95 11.30
C GLU A 110 -12.26 3.49 11.16
N GLU A 111 -12.60 3.06 9.93
CA GLU A 111 -12.99 1.67 9.65
C GLU A 111 -11.84 0.68 9.90
N ILE A 112 -10.61 1.10 9.64
CA ILE A 112 -9.41 0.28 9.89
C ILE A 112 -9.18 0.10 11.38
N LEU A 113 -9.38 1.13 12.20
CA LEU A 113 -9.21 1.04 13.66
C LEU A 113 -10.23 0.10 14.31
N GLU A 114 -11.40 -0.11 13.68
CA GLU A 114 -12.44 -1.04 14.15
C GLU A 114 -12.19 -2.51 13.74
N ASP A 115 -11.22 -2.77 12.85
CA ASP A 115 -10.89 -4.11 12.35
C ASP A 115 -9.47 -4.51 12.76
N GLU A 116 -9.35 -5.39 13.75
CA GLU A 116 -8.05 -5.83 14.29
C GLU A 116 -7.11 -6.41 13.22
N ASN A 117 -7.65 -7.11 12.21
CA ASN A 117 -6.82 -7.70 11.16
C ASN A 117 -6.24 -6.62 10.24
N ARG A 118 -7.08 -5.68 9.78
CA ARG A 118 -6.62 -4.55 8.97
C ARG A 118 -5.65 -3.68 9.76
N PHE A 119 -6.00 -3.35 10.99
CA PHE A 119 -5.14 -2.55 11.86
C PHE A 119 -3.78 -3.22 12.09
N SER A 120 -3.72 -4.55 12.24
CA SER A 120 -2.46 -5.28 12.41
C SER A 120 -1.49 -5.07 11.25
N LEU A 121 -1.99 -4.92 10.01
CA LEU A 121 -1.18 -4.62 8.83
C LEU A 121 -0.80 -3.13 8.76
N ILE A 122 -1.79 -2.25 8.97
CA ILE A 122 -1.61 -0.80 8.81
C ILE A 122 -0.59 -0.25 9.81
N LYS A 123 -0.63 -0.68 11.07
CA LYS A 123 0.33 -0.21 12.10
C LYS A 123 1.78 -0.53 11.79
N GLU A 124 2.04 -1.49 10.90
CA GLU A 124 3.38 -1.82 10.43
C GLU A 124 3.87 -0.93 9.29
N CYS A 125 3.03 -0.04 8.77
CA CYS A 125 3.36 0.89 7.71
C CYS A 125 3.61 2.32 8.25
N ASP A 126 4.12 3.20 7.40
CA ASP A 126 4.46 4.58 7.78
C ASP A 126 3.42 5.59 7.29
N VAL A 127 2.90 5.40 6.07
CA VAL A 127 1.91 6.29 5.45
C VAL A 127 0.77 5.48 4.85
N LEU A 128 -0.47 5.90 5.15
CA LEU A 128 -1.69 5.32 4.60
C LEU A 128 -2.37 6.33 3.66
N ILE A 129 -2.74 5.88 2.48
CA ILE A 129 -3.72 6.57 1.65
C ILE A 129 -5.05 5.83 1.83
N ASP A 130 -6.00 6.50 2.49
CA ASP A 130 -7.25 5.92 2.93
C ASP A 130 -8.46 6.37 2.12
N GLY A 131 -9.50 5.56 2.13
CA GLY A 131 -10.79 5.85 1.54
C GLY A 131 -10.93 5.41 0.08
N LYS A 132 -12.17 5.08 -0.30
CA LYS A 132 -12.50 4.64 -1.66
C LYS A 132 -12.21 5.72 -2.69
N PHE A 133 -11.76 5.30 -3.87
CA PHE A 133 -11.75 6.17 -5.03
C PHE A 133 -13.19 6.55 -5.41
N VAL A 134 -13.43 7.85 -5.57
CA VAL A 134 -14.73 8.40 -5.98
C VAL A 134 -14.54 9.13 -7.30
N ASP A 135 -15.10 8.57 -8.38
CA ASP A 135 -14.90 9.05 -9.75
C ASP A 135 -15.30 10.54 -9.93
N SER A 136 -16.39 10.98 -9.31
CA SER A 136 -16.83 12.39 -9.35
C SER A 136 -15.90 13.38 -8.63
N LEU A 137 -14.99 12.86 -7.79
CA LEU A 137 -13.99 13.63 -7.04
C LEU A 137 -12.57 13.41 -7.57
N LYS A 138 -12.45 12.76 -8.73
CA LYS A 138 -11.15 12.51 -9.39
C LYS A 138 -10.47 13.82 -9.74
N ASP A 139 -9.19 13.92 -9.38
CA ASP A 139 -8.33 15.04 -9.76
C ASP A 139 -6.90 14.53 -9.97
N LEU A 140 -6.38 14.72 -11.18
CA LEU A 140 -5.04 14.27 -11.59
C LEU A 140 -3.91 15.12 -11.00
N ASN A 141 -4.22 16.27 -10.40
CA ASN A 141 -3.24 17.13 -9.74
C ASN A 141 -2.99 16.73 -8.29
N LEU A 142 -3.81 15.84 -7.73
CA LEU A 142 -3.62 15.36 -6.37
C LEU A 142 -2.36 14.49 -6.27
N LYS A 143 -1.56 14.76 -5.25
CA LYS A 143 -0.38 13.93 -4.97
C LYS A 143 -0.79 12.64 -4.27
N TRP A 144 -0.38 11.50 -4.85
CA TRP A 144 -0.47 10.14 -4.28
C TRP A 144 -1.87 9.58 -4.05
N LYS A 145 -2.93 10.31 -4.38
CA LYS A 145 -4.33 9.90 -4.25
C LYS A 145 -5.10 10.19 -5.54
N GLY A 146 -6.14 9.40 -5.81
CA GLY A 146 -6.90 9.48 -7.05
C GLY A 146 -8.10 10.42 -7.01
N SER A 147 -8.64 10.69 -5.82
CA SER A 147 -9.81 11.54 -5.59
C SER A 147 -9.68 12.38 -4.33
N SER A 148 -10.33 13.53 -4.29
CA SER A 148 -10.13 14.53 -3.23
C SER A 148 -10.61 14.09 -1.85
N ASN A 149 -11.52 13.13 -1.77
CA ASN A 149 -12.01 12.56 -0.52
C ASN A 149 -10.97 11.68 0.21
N GLN A 150 -9.96 11.19 -0.50
CA GLN A 150 -8.91 10.36 0.10
C GLN A 150 -7.94 11.22 0.91
N ARG A 151 -7.37 10.64 1.96
CA ARG A 151 -6.39 11.32 2.83
C ARG A 151 -5.03 10.64 2.72
N VAL A 152 -3.96 11.39 2.92
CA VAL A 152 -2.59 10.89 3.04
C VAL A 152 -2.20 11.02 4.51
N ILE A 153 -2.16 9.92 5.25
CA ILE A 153 -2.09 9.89 6.70
C ILE A 153 -0.72 9.44 7.19
N ASP A 154 -0.10 10.20 8.06
CA ASP A 154 1.09 9.78 8.84
C ASP A 154 0.62 8.85 9.96
N ILE A 155 0.83 7.54 9.78
CA ILE A 155 0.30 6.51 10.67
C ILE A 155 0.84 6.66 12.09
N LYS A 156 2.15 6.82 12.24
CA LYS A 156 2.80 6.90 13.55
C LYS A 156 2.33 8.10 14.35
N LYS A 157 2.34 9.28 13.73
CA LYS A 157 1.86 10.50 14.41
C LYS A 157 0.38 10.42 14.74
N SER A 158 -0.43 9.81 13.87
CA SER A 158 -1.86 9.66 14.12
C SER A 158 -2.14 8.73 15.30
N LEU A 159 -1.40 7.64 15.44
CA LEU A 159 -1.50 6.74 16.59
C LEU A 159 -1.03 7.41 17.90
N GLU A 160 0.09 8.15 17.85
CA GLU A 160 0.63 8.87 19.02
C GLU A 160 -0.34 9.93 19.54
N LYS A 161 -1.02 10.66 18.64
CA LYS A 161 -1.93 11.76 19.00
C LYS A 161 -3.38 11.34 19.14
N ASN A 162 -3.71 10.09 18.78
CA ASN A 162 -5.09 9.58 18.72
C ASN A 162 -6.03 10.45 17.85
N GLU A 163 -5.49 11.02 16.78
CA GLU A 163 -6.21 11.82 15.79
C GLU A 163 -5.53 11.67 14.42
N VAL A 164 -6.27 11.89 13.32
CA VAL A 164 -5.71 11.83 11.97
C VAL A 164 -4.73 12.98 11.75
N ILE A 165 -3.47 12.66 11.49
CA ILE A 165 -2.42 13.62 11.12
C ILE A 165 -2.07 13.40 9.65
N GLU A 166 -2.27 14.41 8.83
CA GLU A 166 -1.90 14.35 7.42
C GLU A 166 -0.37 14.32 7.25
N TYR A 167 0.07 13.51 6.30
CA TYR A 167 1.47 13.45 5.88
C TYR A 167 1.79 14.65 4.98
N ILE A 168 2.80 15.43 5.33
CA ILE A 168 3.23 16.64 4.63
C ILE A 168 4.59 16.41 3.96
#